data_03cdd45f2a036b9304dff04c7a0682a5
#
_entry.id   03cdd45f2a036b9304dff04c7a0682a5
#
_cell.length_a   1.000
_cell.length_b   1.000
_cell.length_c   1.000
_cell.angle_alpha   90.00
_cell.angle_beta   90.00
_cell.angle_gamma   90.00
#
_symmetry.space_group_name_H-M   'P 1'
#
loop_
_entity.id
_entity.type
_entity.pdbx_description
1 polymer ?
#
loop_
_entity_poly.entity_id
_entity_poly.type
_entity_poly.pdbx_seq_one_letter_code
_entity_poly.pdbx_strand_id
1 'polypeptide(L)'
;MTNTTVTKTIVPVIVAGDPSLTSTTEQLVALGAAGAKMVAISVPFSDPVGDGPVIQAADVRALAAGTNLPGVFSAIEAARTKTQVPLQLTIYANLAYKYGDEKFAKKCASLGVTDVLVLDLPGQEDDPLPGALAAAGVNLVAVVTTNSLGHVAPIVADAKNFIFVMPIPGSGPEATATQLQQLVPEIRKHTDVPVIAEIGLPVTPVPAPILDQVDGVYLDTIFPAVAAEAGQDAPAKLQAAFKQLQG
;
A
#
# COMPACT_ATOMS: atom_id res chain seq x y z
N MET A 1 -35.24 -5.60 4.67
CA MET A 1 -33.88 -5.90 4.23
C MET A 1 -32.99 -4.79 4.77
N THR A 2 -32.26 -5.06 5.84
CA THR A 2 -31.35 -4.09 6.47
C THR A 2 -30.16 -3.91 5.55
N ASN A 3 -30.09 -2.73 4.92
CA ASN A 3 -28.96 -2.33 4.09
C ASN A 3 -27.77 -2.11 5.04
N THR A 4 -27.01 -3.17 5.31
CA THR A 4 -25.77 -3.05 6.04
C THR A 4 -24.77 -2.42 5.07
N THR A 5 -24.61 -1.11 5.15
CA THR A 5 -23.57 -0.41 4.41
C THR A 5 -22.24 -0.92 4.93
N VAL A 6 -21.65 -1.90 4.26
CA VAL A 6 -20.29 -2.37 4.56
C VAL A 6 -19.37 -1.21 4.20
N THR A 7 -18.85 -0.54 5.20
CA THR A 7 -17.90 0.54 4.99
C THR A 7 -16.62 -0.06 4.41
N LYS A 8 -16.35 0.22 3.15
CA LYS A 8 -15.16 -0.25 2.43
C LYS A 8 -13.90 0.25 3.13
N THR A 9 -12.86 -0.57 3.15
CA THR A 9 -11.58 -0.17 3.71
C THR A 9 -10.87 0.79 2.74
N ILE A 10 -10.53 1.98 3.23
CA ILE A 10 -9.71 2.94 2.49
C ILE A 10 -8.31 2.87 3.06
N VAL A 11 -7.34 2.55 2.20
CA VAL A 11 -5.91 2.51 2.55
C VAL A 11 -5.23 3.71 1.90
N PRO A 12 -4.95 4.77 2.68
CA PRO A 12 -4.16 5.88 2.19
C PRO A 12 -2.71 5.46 2.00
N VAL A 13 -2.11 5.87 0.89
CA VAL A 13 -0.70 5.65 0.58
C VAL A 13 0.07 6.95 0.79
N ILE A 14 1.21 6.86 1.46
CA ILE A 14 2.18 7.96 1.53
C ILE A 14 3.53 7.47 1.01
N VAL A 15 4.29 8.36 0.39
CA VAL A 15 5.68 8.08 0.00
C VAL A 15 6.60 8.59 1.11
N ALA A 16 7.40 7.69 1.68
CA ALA A 16 8.28 8.05 2.77
C ALA A 16 9.35 9.03 2.32
N GLY A 17 9.50 10.14 3.05
CA GLY A 17 10.45 11.20 2.73
C GLY A 17 9.88 12.28 1.80
N ASP A 18 8.64 12.17 1.35
CA ASP A 18 8.00 13.21 0.56
C ASP A 18 7.02 14.04 1.43
N PRO A 19 7.26 15.31 1.68
CA PRO A 19 8.47 16.10 1.32
C PRO A 19 9.68 15.88 2.23
N SER A 20 9.54 15.17 3.36
CA SER A 20 10.64 14.86 4.29
C SER A 20 10.29 13.69 5.21
N LEU A 21 11.30 13.09 5.85
CA LEU A 21 11.09 12.04 6.86
C LEU A 21 10.35 12.54 8.11
N THR A 22 10.55 13.80 8.49
CA THR A 22 9.76 14.43 9.56
C THR A 22 8.29 14.52 9.18
N SER A 23 8.00 14.98 7.95
CA SER A 23 6.63 15.02 7.43
C SER A 23 6.02 13.62 7.36
N THR A 24 6.78 12.60 6.99
CA THR A 24 6.31 11.20 7.01
C THR A 24 5.81 10.79 8.40
N THR A 25 6.58 11.10 9.45
CA THR A 25 6.18 10.84 10.84
C THR A 25 4.85 11.53 11.17
N GLU A 26 4.71 12.79 10.81
CA GLU A 26 3.52 13.59 11.08
C GLU A 26 2.30 13.14 10.25
N GLN A 27 2.51 12.74 9.00
CA GLN A 27 1.47 12.17 8.13
C GLN A 27 0.90 10.87 8.72
N LEU A 28 1.75 9.97 9.22
CA LEU A 28 1.33 8.73 9.89
C LEU A 28 0.47 9.02 11.13
N VAL A 29 0.88 9.97 11.95
CA VAL A 29 0.13 10.39 13.13
C VAL A 29 -1.22 11.00 12.74
N ALA A 30 -1.25 11.87 11.72
CA ALA A 30 -2.45 12.54 11.25
C ALA A 30 -3.48 11.56 10.65
N LEU A 31 -3.03 10.60 9.84
CA LEU A 31 -3.89 9.57 9.26
C LEU A 31 -4.41 8.60 10.32
N GLY A 32 -3.58 8.22 11.29
CA GLY A 32 -4.01 7.43 12.44
C GLY A 32 -5.07 8.14 13.27
N ALA A 33 -4.88 9.44 13.57
CA ALA A 33 -5.85 10.27 14.27
C ALA A 33 -7.15 10.51 13.48
N ALA A 34 -7.10 10.40 12.13
CA ALA A 34 -8.27 10.45 11.28
C ALA A 34 -9.07 9.13 11.26
N GLY A 35 -8.56 8.07 11.89
CA GLY A 35 -9.24 6.77 11.96
C GLY A 35 -8.92 5.84 10.79
N ALA A 36 -7.80 6.04 10.12
CA ALA A 36 -7.33 5.07 9.12
C ALA A 36 -7.16 3.68 9.75
N LYS A 37 -7.76 2.67 9.13
CA LYS A 37 -7.63 1.27 9.59
C LYS A 37 -6.26 0.68 9.28
N MET A 38 -5.60 1.20 8.26
CA MET A 38 -4.25 0.88 7.83
C MET A 38 -3.71 2.06 7.02
N VAL A 39 -2.41 2.31 7.11
CA VAL A 39 -1.69 3.25 6.24
C VAL A 39 -0.60 2.49 5.48
N ALA A 40 -0.55 2.68 4.18
CA ALA A 40 0.51 2.14 3.35
C ALA A 40 1.64 3.18 3.21
N ILE A 41 2.86 2.71 3.38
CA ILE A 41 4.07 3.50 3.24
C ILE A 41 4.85 2.94 2.05
N SER A 42 4.95 3.70 0.96
CA SER A 42 5.85 3.37 -0.13
C SER A 42 7.26 3.84 0.20
N VAL A 43 8.22 2.93 0.14
CA VAL A 43 9.65 3.25 0.32
C VAL A 43 10.19 3.70 -1.02
N PRO A 44 10.76 4.93 -1.12
CA PRO A 44 11.19 5.46 -2.40
C PRO A 44 12.28 4.60 -3.04
N PHE A 45 12.14 4.40 -4.35
CA PHE A 45 13.04 3.59 -5.16
C PHE A 45 13.46 4.31 -6.43
N SER A 46 14.68 4.02 -6.95
CA SER A 46 15.22 4.70 -8.14
C SER A 46 14.60 4.22 -9.46
N ASP A 47 14.08 2.99 -9.47
CA ASP A 47 13.60 2.33 -10.69
C ASP A 47 12.18 1.76 -10.47
N PRO A 48 11.18 2.62 -10.16
CA PRO A 48 9.86 2.20 -9.69
C PRO A 48 8.94 1.78 -10.84
N VAL A 49 9.28 0.66 -11.48
CA VAL A 49 8.60 0.15 -12.70
C VAL A 49 7.15 -0.28 -12.47
N GLY A 50 6.78 -0.60 -11.25
CA GLY A 50 5.42 -0.97 -10.85
C GLY A 50 4.53 0.22 -10.49
N ASP A 51 5.11 1.42 -10.36
CA ASP A 51 4.41 2.59 -9.84
C ASP A 51 3.92 3.55 -10.93
N GLY A 52 2.82 4.24 -10.66
CA GLY A 52 2.29 5.31 -11.51
C GLY A 52 3.09 6.61 -11.39
N PRO A 53 2.84 7.59 -12.30
CA PRO A 53 3.66 8.80 -12.42
C PRO A 53 3.65 9.69 -11.15
N VAL A 54 2.61 9.63 -10.34
CA VAL A 54 2.51 10.40 -9.08
C VAL A 54 3.47 9.84 -8.03
N ILE A 55 3.52 8.52 -7.86
CA ILE A 55 4.47 7.86 -6.96
C ILE A 55 5.89 8.07 -7.46
N GLN A 56 6.16 7.86 -8.76
CA GLN A 56 7.48 8.09 -9.35
C GLN A 56 8.00 9.51 -9.07
N ALA A 57 7.14 10.52 -9.23
CA ALA A 57 7.51 11.91 -8.93
C ALA A 57 7.79 12.13 -7.43
N ALA A 58 7.05 11.47 -6.55
CA ALA A 58 7.28 11.52 -5.11
C ALA A 58 8.59 10.82 -4.71
N ASP A 59 8.90 9.67 -5.34
CA ASP A 59 10.17 8.96 -5.15
C ASP A 59 11.37 9.85 -5.51
N VAL A 60 11.29 10.54 -6.65
CA VAL A 60 12.34 11.47 -7.07
C VAL A 60 12.57 12.56 -6.03
N ARG A 61 11.50 13.15 -5.47
CA ARG A 61 11.62 14.19 -4.43
C ARG A 61 12.20 13.62 -3.14
N ALA A 62 11.73 12.46 -2.70
CA ALA A 62 12.17 11.81 -1.49
C ALA A 62 13.65 11.38 -1.57
N LEU A 63 14.06 10.79 -2.70
CA LEU A 63 15.46 10.40 -2.93
C LEU A 63 16.39 11.62 -3.02
N ALA A 64 15.95 12.70 -3.69
CA ALA A 64 16.70 13.95 -3.74
C ALA A 64 16.88 14.58 -2.34
N ALA A 65 15.93 14.37 -1.42
CA ALA A 65 16.03 14.77 -0.03
C ALA A 65 16.93 13.82 0.83
N GLY A 66 17.51 12.77 0.23
CA GLY A 66 18.40 11.82 0.91
C GLY A 66 17.68 10.71 1.66
N THR A 67 16.41 10.47 1.37
CA THR A 67 15.63 9.39 1.99
C THR A 67 16.24 8.03 1.64
N ASN A 68 16.34 7.16 2.64
CA ASN A 68 16.78 5.78 2.51
C ASN A 68 16.01 4.89 3.50
N LEU A 69 16.09 3.57 3.34
CA LEU A 69 15.34 2.63 4.16
C LEU A 69 15.60 2.76 5.67
N PRO A 70 16.83 2.93 6.17
CA PRO A 70 17.09 3.22 7.59
C PRO A 70 16.38 4.49 8.09
N GLY A 71 16.36 5.55 7.28
CA GLY A 71 15.64 6.78 7.60
C GLY A 71 14.13 6.58 7.67
N VAL A 72 13.57 5.79 6.76
CA VAL A 72 12.15 5.40 6.79
C VAL A 72 11.81 4.66 8.08
N PHE A 73 12.62 3.70 8.48
CA PHE A 73 12.42 3.00 9.75
C PHE A 73 12.49 3.93 10.96
N SER A 74 13.40 4.91 10.95
CA SER A 74 13.48 5.92 12.03
C SER A 74 12.23 6.81 12.08
N ALA A 75 11.67 7.18 10.93
CA ALA A 75 10.43 7.96 10.86
C ALA A 75 9.23 7.16 11.39
N ILE A 76 9.13 5.87 11.06
CA ILE A 76 8.10 4.98 11.61
C ILE A 76 8.25 4.83 13.12
N GLU A 77 9.47 4.61 13.62
CA GLU A 77 9.75 4.50 15.05
C GLU A 77 9.33 5.77 15.82
N ALA A 78 9.62 6.94 15.27
CA ALA A 78 9.17 8.21 15.83
C ALA A 78 7.63 8.33 15.82
N ALA A 79 6.95 7.89 14.75
CA ALA A 79 5.49 7.89 14.67
C ALA A 79 4.85 6.95 15.71
N ARG A 80 5.46 5.80 16.00
CA ARG A 80 4.97 4.81 16.97
C ARG A 80 4.85 5.34 18.40
N THR A 81 5.55 6.41 18.73
CA THR A 81 5.37 7.10 20.03
C THR A 81 4.02 7.80 20.14
N LYS A 82 3.31 8.04 19.03
CA LYS A 82 2.08 8.84 18.97
C LYS A 82 0.91 8.13 18.29
N THR A 83 1.15 7.06 17.52
CA THR A 83 0.09 6.33 16.83
C THR A 83 0.39 4.84 16.79
N GLN A 84 -0.68 4.03 16.88
CA GLN A 84 -0.62 2.57 16.72
C GLN A 84 -1.38 2.12 15.45
N VAL A 85 -1.59 3.02 14.49
CA VAL A 85 -2.25 2.66 13.23
C VAL A 85 -1.52 1.49 12.56
N PRO A 86 -2.23 0.45 12.11
CA PRO A 86 -1.63 -0.64 11.34
C PRO A 86 -0.88 -0.10 10.12
N LEU A 87 0.31 -0.62 9.87
CA LEU A 87 1.16 -0.18 8.76
C LEU A 87 1.42 -1.32 7.80
N GLN A 88 1.27 -1.03 6.53
CA GLN A 88 1.75 -1.83 5.43
C GLN A 88 2.93 -1.10 4.79
N LEU A 89 4.02 -1.82 4.50
CA LEU A 89 5.19 -1.28 3.83
C LEU A 89 5.22 -1.79 2.38
N THR A 90 5.24 -0.88 1.41
CA THR A 90 5.43 -1.21 -0.01
C THR A 90 6.89 -1.00 -0.36
N ILE A 91 7.51 -2.01 -0.96
CA ILE A 91 8.92 -1.99 -1.34
C ILE A 91 9.16 -2.69 -2.68
N TYR A 92 10.35 -2.47 -3.21
CA TYR A 92 10.98 -3.31 -4.23
C TYR A 92 11.96 -4.29 -3.59
N ALA A 93 12.05 -5.52 -4.08
CA ALA A 93 12.81 -6.61 -3.47
C ALA A 93 14.27 -6.25 -3.18
N ASN A 94 14.91 -5.50 -4.09
CA ASN A 94 16.30 -5.06 -3.93
C ASN A 94 16.56 -4.23 -2.65
N LEU A 95 15.54 -3.54 -2.12
CA LEU A 95 15.67 -2.77 -0.87
C LEU A 95 15.81 -3.69 0.34
N ALA A 96 15.00 -4.75 0.41
CA ALA A 96 15.10 -5.77 1.45
C ALA A 96 16.42 -6.54 1.33
N TYR A 97 16.76 -7.00 0.12
CA TYR A 97 18.01 -7.70 -0.15
C TYR A 97 19.24 -6.92 0.30
N LYS A 98 19.36 -5.63 -0.05
CA LYS A 98 20.48 -4.77 0.36
C LYS A 98 20.52 -4.52 1.86
N TYR A 99 19.39 -4.47 2.52
CA TYR A 99 19.31 -4.32 3.98
C TYR A 99 19.64 -5.64 4.70
N GLY A 100 19.42 -6.76 4.02
CA GLY A 100 19.47 -8.13 4.51
C GLY A 100 18.08 -8.60 4.99
N ASP A 101 17.51 -9.60 4.30
CA ASP A 101 16.12 -10.02 4.43
C ASP A 101 15.69 -10.32 5.86
N GLU A 102 16.50 -11.07 6.62
CA GLU A 102 16.21 -11.32 8.04
C GLU A 102 16.21 -10.06 8.89
N LYS A 103 17.17 -9.13 8.64
CA LYS A 103 17.26 -7.87 9.39
C LYS A 103 16.07 -6.98 9.07
N PHE A 104 15.68 -6.94 7.79
CA PHE A 104 14.51 -6.23 7.30
C PHE A 104 13.25 -6.74 7.97
N ALA A 105 13.01 -8.05 7.92
CA ALA A 105 11.83 -8.67 8.51
C ALA A 105 11.73 -8.42 10.03
N LYS A 106 12.83 -8.61 10.77
CA LYS A 106 12.91 -8.33 12.21
C LYS A 106 12.67 -6.85 12.52
N LYS A 107 13.20 -5.92 11.70
CA LYS A 107 12.96 -4.47 11.88
C LYS A 107 11.50 -4.12 11.60
N CYS A 108 10.89 -4.65 10.55
CA CYS A 108 9.45 -4.49 10.27
C CYS A 108 8.61 -4.93 11.47
N ALA A 109 8.83 -6.14 11.98
CA ALA A 109 8.13 -6.67 13.15
C ALA A 109 8.29 -5.76 14.38
N SER A 110 9.51 -5.32 14.67
CA SER A 110 9.81 -4.46 15.82
C SER A 110 9.11 -3.09 15.76
N LEU A 111 8.78 -2.62 14.56
CA LEU A 111 8.08 -1.37 14.31
C LEU A 111 6.57 -1.55 14.18
N GLY A 112 6.05 -2.78 14.36
CA GLY A 112 4.64 -3.08 14.22
C GLY A 112 4.13 -2.94 12.78
N VAL A 113 4.99 -3.13 11.78
CA VAL A 113 4.58 -3.32 10.39
C VAL A 113 3.96 -4.71 10.30
N THR A 114 2.70 -4.78 9.90
CA THR A 114 1.93 -6.03 9.86
C THR A 114 2.04 -6.72 8.51
N ASP A 115 2.21 -5.93 7.46
CA ASP A 115 2.15 -6.38 6.08
C ASP A 115 3.28 -5.75 5.24
N VAL A 116 3.90 -6.55 4.39
CA VAL A 116 4.88 -6.09 3.40
C VAL A 116 4.35 -6.45 2.02
N LEU A 117 4.25 -5.46 1.15
CA LEU A 117 3.92 -5.59 -0.26
C LEU A 117 5.20 -5.41 -1.07
N VAL A 118 5.58 -6.41 -1.84
CA VAL A 118 6.75 -6.36 -2.72
C VAL A 118 6.26 -6.37 -4.16
N LEU A 119 6.52 -5.28 -4.89
CA LEU A 119 5.92 -5.06 -6.22
C LEU A 119 6.57 -5.88 -7.33
N ASP A 120 7.84 -6.26 -7.15
CA ASP A 120 8.68 -6.93 -8.14
C ASP A 120 9.16 -8.32 -7.71
N LEU A 121 8.51 -8.94 -6.72
CA LEU A 121 8.82 -10.30 -6.29
C LEU A 121 7.86 -11.29 -6.97
N PRO A 122 8.30 -12.02 -7.98
CA PRO A 122 7.52 -13.11 -8.56
C PRO A 122 7.42 -14.25 -7.55
N GLY A 123 6.17 -14.64 -7.20
CA GLY A 123 5.88 -15.62 -6.14
C GLY A 123 6.35 -17.06 -6.42
N GLN A 124 7.26 -17.27 -7.36
CA GLN A 124 7.76 -18.59 -7.78
C GLN A 124 9.28 -18.75 -7.64
N GLU A 125 9.98 -17.75 -7.12
CA GLU A 125 11.42 -17.81 -6.93
C GLU A 125 11.79 -18.27 -5.52
N ASP A 126 12.93 -18.98 -5.40
CA ASP A 126 13.56 -19.34 -4.13
C ASP A 126 14.18 -18.08 -3.47
N ASP A 127 13.34 -17.09 -3.17
CA ASP A 127 13.74 -15.86 -2.51
C ASP A 127 13.66 -16.06 -0.99
N PRO A 128 14.69 -15.68 -0.21
CA PRO A 128 14.69 -15.84 1.25
C PRO A 128 13.73 -14.89 1.97
N LEU A 129 13.31 -13.79 1.36
CA LEU A 129 12.48 -12.76 1.98
C LEU A 129 11.13 -13.27 2.48
N PRO A 130 10.35 -14.08 1.72
CA PRO A 130 9.08 -14.63 2.21
C PRO A 130 9.25 -15.44 3.51
N GLY A 131 10.26 -16.29 3.55
CA GLY A 131 10.58 -17.09 4.74
C GLY A 131 11.00 -16.22 5.92
N ALA A 132 11.81 -15.19 5.70
CA ALA A 132 12.25 -14.26 6.73
C ALA A 132 11.07 -13.45 7.31
N LEU A 133 10.17 -12.96 6.46
CA LEU A 133 8.95 -12.25 6.88
C LEU A 133 8.05 -13.17 7.72
N ALA A 134 7.79 -14.39 7.24
CA ALA A 134 6.97 -15.36 7.97
C ALA A 134 7.57 -15.68 9.34
N ALA A 135 8.88 -15.90 9.44
CA ALA A 135 9.59 -16.17 10.70
C ALA A 135 9.51 -14.98 11.68
N ALA A 136 9.43 -13.76 11.18
CA ALA A 136 9.27 -12.54 11.98
C ALA A 136 7.80 -12.23 12.33
N GLY A 137 6.82 -13.00 11.82
CA GLY A 137 5.39 -12.75 12.02
C GLY A 137 4.84 -11.59 11.19
N VAL A 138 5.53 -11.22 10.11
CA VAL A 138 5.10 -10.20 9.16
C VAL A 138 4.49 -10.88 7.93
N ASN A 139 3.33 -10.41 7.49
CA ASN A 139 2.65 -10.98 6.33
C ASN A 139 3.26 -10.45 5.03
N LEU A 140 3.60 -11.35 4.10
CA LEU A 140 3.85 -10.99 2.71
C LEU A 140 2.50 -10.94 1.99
N VAL A 141 2.17 -9.79 1.42
CA VAL A 141 0.89 -9.59 0.73
C VAL A 141 0.88 -10.31 -0.61
N ALA A 142 -0.15 -11.11 -0.86
CA ALA A 142 -0.36 -11.75 -2.15
C ALA A 142 -0.76 -10.69 -3.19
N VAL A 143 -0.05 -10.66 -4.33
CA VAL A 143 -0.30 -9.72 -5.43
C VAL A 143 -0.93 -10.44 -6.61
N VAL A 144 -2.09 -9.98 -7.04
CA VAL A 144 -2.79 -10.50 -8.22
C VAL A 144 -2.92 -9.38 -9.25
N THR A 145 -2.46 -9.65 -10.47
CA THR A 145 -2.52 -8.74 -11.61
C THR A 145 -3.31 -9.38 -12.76
N THR A 146 -3.55 -8.65 -13.83
CA THR A 146 -4.17 -9.21 -15.04
C THR A 146 -3.36 -10.37 -15.64
N ASN A 147 -2.04 -10.39 -15.45
CA ASN A 147 -1.18 -11.47 -15.89
C ASN A 147 -1.28 -12.73 -15.02
N SER A 148 -1.91 -12.62 -13.84
CA SER A 148 -2.10 -13.76 -12.93
C SER A 148 -3.30 -14.64 -13.30
N LEU A 149 -4.12 -14.25 -14.28
CA LEU A 149 -5.25 -15.05 -14.74
C LEU A 149 -4.77 -16.44 -15.19
N GLY A 150 -5.40 -17.50 -14.67
CA GLY A 150 -4.96 -18.89 -14.88
C GLY A 150 -3.96 -19.42 -13.83
N HIS A 151 -3.39 -18.56 -13.00
CA HIS A 151 -2.44 -18.93 -11.94
C HIS A 151 -2.80 -18.34 -10.57
N VAL A 152 -4.05 -17.89 -10.37
CA VAL A 152 -4.49 -17.21 -9.13
C VAL A 152 -4.41 -18.14 -7.92
N ALA A 153 -4.81 -19.42 -8.07
CA ALA A 153 -4.87 -20.37 -6.97
C ALA A 153 -3.58 -20.46 -6.13
N PRO A 154 -2.39 -20.72 -6.70
CA PRO A 154 -1.16 -20.78 -5.92
C PRO A 154 -0.75 -19.42 -5.31
N ILE A 155 -1.08 -18.30 -5.97
CA ILE A 155 -0.75 -16.96 -5.46
C ILE A 155 -1.51 -16.65 -4.17
N VAL A 156 -2.78 -17.07 -4.08
CA VAL A 156 -3.64 -16.75 -2.95
C VAL A 156 -3.73 -17.84 -1.89
N ALA A 157 -3.06 -18.99 -2.09
CA ALA A 157 -3.17 -20.17 -1.22
C ALA A 157 -2.83 -19.86 0.25
N ASP A 158 -1.79 -19.06 0.48
CA ASP A 158 -1.31 -18.68 1.79
C ASP A 158 -1.63 -17.23 2.18
N ALA A 159 -2.50 -16.57 1.40
CA ALA A 159 -2.92 -15.19 1.68
C ALA A 159 -3.62 -15.08 3.05
N LYS A 160 -3.32 -14.03 3.81
CA LYS A 160 -3.82 -13.85 5.17
C LYS A 160 -4.67 -12.59 5.32
N ASN A 161 -4.04 -11.44 5.52
CA ASN A 161 -4.75 -10.23 5.93
C ASN A 161 -5.60 -9.64 4.80
N PHE A 162 -5.04 -9.58 3.61
CA PHE A 162 -5.71 -9.16 2.38
C PHE A 162 -4.93 -9.61 1.14
N ILE A 163 -5.61 -9.58 0.01
CA ILE A 163 -5.03 -9.78 -1.33
C ILE A 163 -5.01 -8.42 -2.02
N PHE A 164 -3.85 -8.05 -2.53
CA PHE A 164 -3.67 -6.82 -3.31
C PHE A 164 -3.93 -7.12 -4.78
N VAL A 165 -4.89 -6.43 -5.36
CA VAL A 165 -5.17 -6.50 -6.80
C VAL A 165 -4.65 -5.24 -7.45
N MET A 166 -3.73 -5.41 -8.39
CA MET A 166 -3.11 -4.34 -9.15
C MET A 166 -3.64 -4.37 -10.59
N PRO A 167 -4.56 -3.47 -10.95
CA PRO A 167 -4.96 -3.24 -12.33
C PRO A 167 -3.78 -2.69 -13.15
N ILE A 168 -3.93 -2.67 -14.48
CA ILE A 168 -2.88 -2.08 -15.34
C ILE A 168 -2.73 -0.60 -15.01
N PRO A 169 -1.54 -0.13 -14.64
CA PRO A 169 -1.30 1.27 -14.29
C PRO A 169 -1.74 2.22 -15.41
N GLY A 170 -2.37 3.34 -15.03
CA GLY A 170 -2.87 4.33 -15.99
C GLY A 170 -4.16 3.96 -16.71
N SER A 171 -4.78 2.83 -16.37
CA SER A 171 -6.13 2.49 -16.83
C SER A 171 -7.14 3.51 -16.32
N GLY A 172 -8.08 3.92 -17.19
CA GLY A 172 -9.20 4.75 -16.76
C GLY A 172 -10.20 3.97 -15.89
N PRO A 173 -11.18 4.66 -15.26
CA PRO A 173 -12.11 4.03 -14.33
C PRO A 173 -12.89 2.84 -14.91
N GLU A 174 -13.31 2.92 -16.17
CA GLU A 174 -14.05 1.86 -16.84
C GLU A 174 -13.17 0.62 -17.09
N ALA A 175 -11.92 0.84 -17.54
CA ALA A 175 -10.97 -0.24 -17.76
C ALA A 175 -10.59 -0.91 -16.44
N THR A 176 -10.36 -0.14 -15.38
CA THR A 176 -10.11 -0.65 -14.03
C THR A 176 -11.28 -1.51 -13.55
N ALA A 177 -12.52 -1.04 -13.66
CA ALA A 177 -13.71 -1.81 -13.28
C ALA A 177 -13.82 -3.11 -14.08
N THR A 178 -13.54 -3.09 -15.39
CA THR A 178 -13.55 -4.27 -16.25
C THR A 178 -12.49 -5.30 -15.84
N GLN A 179 -11.28 -4.85 -15.49
CA GLN A 179 -10.22 -5.74 -15.02
C GLN A 179 -10.59 -6.40 -13.69
N LEU A 180 -11.16 -5.64 -12.75
CA LEU A 180 -11.63 -6.17 -11.48
C LEU A 180 -12.74 -7.21 -11.65
N GLN A 181 -13.67 -7.02 -12.63
CA GLN A 181 -14.71 -8.00 -12.98
C GLN A 181 -14.13 -9.36 -13.41
N GLN A 182 -12.92 -9.37 -13.94
CA GLN A 182 -12.24 -10.62 -14.32
C GLN A 182 -11.47 -11.23 -13.15
N LEU A 183 -10.74 -10.40 -12.40
CA LEU A 183 -9.81 -10.84 -11.35
C LEU A 183 -10.52 -11.24 -10.04
N VAL A 184 -11.45 -10.43 -9.57
CA VAL A 184 -12.06 -10.64 -8.24
C VAL A 184 -12.88 -11.94 -8.18
N PRO A 185 -13.74 -12.27 -9.16
CA PRO A 185 -14.44 -13.56 -9.16
C PRO A 185 -13.48 -14.75 -9.23
N GLU A 186 -12.33 -14.62 -9.93
CA GLU A 186 -11.34 -15.68 -9.98
C GLU A 186 -10.68 -15.90 -8.61
N ILE A 187 -10.30 -14.82 -7.92
CA ILE A 187 -9.78 -14.88 -6.54
C ILE A 187 -10.80 -15.56 -5.61
N ARG A 188 -12.07 -15.17 -5.69
CA ARG A 188 -13.15 -15.68 -4.83
C ARG A 188 -13.46 -17.16 -4.99
N LYS A 189 -13.00 -17.80 -6.07
CA LYS A 189 -13.07 -19.28 -6.20
C LYS A 189 -12.14 -20.02 -5.22
N HIS A 190 -11.11 -19.35 -4.72
CA HIS A 190 -10.03 -19.96 -3.98
C HIS A 190 -9.96 -19.51 -2.51
N THR A 191 -10.51 -18.33 -2.18
CA THR A 191 -10.40 -17.78 -0.83
C THR A 191 -11.44 -16.69 -0.56
N ASP A 192 -11.77 -16.52 0.75
CA ASP A 192 -12.60 -15.43 1.27
C ASP A 192 -11.76 -14.28 1.86
N VAL A 193 -10.45 -14.32 1.74
CA VAL A 193 -9.55 -13.26 2.22
C VAL A 193 -9.94 -11.93 1.54
N PRO A 194 -10.01 -10.81 2.29
CA PRO A 194 -10.38 -9.51 1.75
C PRO A 194 -9.55 -9.11 0.53
N VAL A 195 -10.20 -8.54 -0.47
CA VAL A 195 -9.57 -8.02 -1.69
C VAL A 195 -9.50 -6.51 -1.61
N ILE A 196 -8.30 -5.97 -1.68
CA ILE A 196 -8.03 -4.53 -1.76
C ILE A 196 -7.45 -4.22 -3.13
N ALA A 197 -8.12 -3.34 -3.88
CA ALA A 197 -7.66 -2.96 -5.21
C ALA A 197 -6.91 -1.63 -5.19
N GLU A 198 -5.80 -1.60 -5.91
CA GLU A 198 -5.11 -0.36 -6.22
C GLU A 198 -5.95 0.53 -7.13
N ILE A 199 -6.02 1.79 -6.80
CA ILE A 199 -6.74 2.79 -7.57
C ILE A 199 -5.79 3.94 -7.90
N GLY A 200 -5.05 3.76 -8.98
CA GLY A 200 -4.12 4.74 -9.55
C GLY A 200 -4.82 5.89 -10.29
N LEU A 201 -5.96 6.35 -9.79
CA LEU A 201 -6.79 7.37 -10.42
C LEU A 201 -6.86 8.62 -9.54
N PRO A 202 -6.72 9.81 -10.13
CA PRO A 202 -6.87 11.09 -9.40
C PRO A 202 -8.34 11.48 -9.23
N VAL A 203 -9.22 10.49 -8.98
CA VAL A 203 -10.68 10.71 -8.93
C VAL A 203 -11.24 10.46 -7.54
N THR A 204 -12.03 11.40 -7.08
CA THR A 204 -12.83 11.33 -5.85
C THR A 204 -14.24 11.80 -6.15
N PRO A 205 -15.29 11.06 -5.75
CA PRO A 205 -15.23 9.75 -5.09
C PRO A 205 -14.77 8.63 -6.03
N VAL A 206 -14.26 7.53 -5.46
CA VAL A 206 -13.97 6.32 -6.25
C VAL A 206 -15.28 5.79 -6.84
N PRO A 207 -15.32 5.48 -8.15
CA PRO A 207 -16.56 5.07 -8.82
C PRO A 207 -17.18 3.79 -8.22
N ALA A 208 -18.48 3.79 -8.03
CA ALA A 208 -19.23 2.66 -7.49
C ALA A 208 -18.95 1.32 -8.24
N PRO A 209 -18.85 1.28 -9.59
CA PRO A 209 -18.50 0.04 -10.30
C PRO A 209 -17.16 -0.59 -9.89
N ILE A 210 -16.26 0.18 -9.28
CA ILE A 210 -15.01 -0.32 -8.69
C ILE A 210 -15.28 -0.77 -7.26
N LEU A 211 -15.86 0.11 -6.44
CA LEU A 211 -16.08 -0.15 -5.01
C LEU A 211 -16.94 -1.40 -4.77
N ASP A 212 -17.96 -1.63 -5.60
CA ASP A 212 -18.90 -2.75 -5.41
C ASP A 212 -18.23 -4.13 -5.55
N GLN A 213 -17.08 -4.20 -6.19
CA GLN A 213 -16.39 -5.46 -6.47
C GLN A 213 -15.36 -5.86 -5.39
N VAL A 214 -14.88 -4.92 -4.58
CA VAL A 214 -13.76 -5.12 -3.66
C VAL A 214 -14.13 -4.82 -2.22
N ASP A 215 -13.34 -5.27 -1.26
CA ASP A 215 -13.53 -5.03 0.17
C ASP A 215 -12.86 -3.73 0.62
N GLY A 216 -11.92 -3.23 -0.18
CA GLY A 216 -11.23 -1.97 0.08
C GLY A 216 -10.50 -1.45 -1.14
N VAL A 217 -10.01 -0.22 -1.02
CA VAL A 217 -9.25 0.48 -2.05
C VAL A 217 -7.95 1.02 -1.48
N TYR A 218 -6.90 0.90 -2.30
CA TYR A 218 -5.55 1.38 -2.03
C TYR A 218 -5.33 2.62 -2.90
N LEU A 219 -5.23 3.77 -2.26
CA LEU A 219 -5.23 5.07 -2.95
C LEU A 219 -3.81 5.64 -3.04
N ASP A 220 -3.09 5.21 -4.07
CA ASP A 220 -1.70 5.55 -4.33
C ASP A 220 -1.48 6.89 -5.03
N THR A 221 -2.53 7.46 -5.63
CA THR A 221 -2.42 8.72 -6.38
C THR A 221 -2.87 9.94 -5.58
N ILE A 222 -3.99 9.83 -4.87
CA ILE A 222 -4.65 10.97 -4.21
C ILE A 222 -3.79 11.55 -3.09
N PHE A 223 -3.33 10.70 -2.17
CA PHE A 223 -2.60 11.16 -0.99
C PHE A 223 -1.20 11.71 -1.31
N PRO A 224 -0.39 11.07 -2.17
CA PRO A 224 0.90 11.65 -2.58
C PRO A 224 0.75 12.94 -3.39
N ALA A 225 -0.32 13.08 -4.20
CA ALA A 225 -0.59 14.34 -4.90
C ALA A 225 -0.92 15.47 -3.90
N VAL A 226 -1.80 15.20 -2.92
CA VAL A 226 -2.11 16.16 -1.85
C VAL A 226 -0.86 16.53 -1.05
N ALA A 227 0.01 15.56 -0.74
CA ALA A 227 1.26 15.82 -0.02
C ALA A 227 2.20 16.73 -0.82
N ALA A 228 2.33 16.48 -2.13
CA ALA A 228 3.17 17.29 -3.02
C ALA A 228 2.71 18.74 -3.12
N GLU A 229 1.40 18.98 -3.22
CA GLU A 229 0.82 20.32 -3.28
C GLU A 229 0.89 21.07 -1.94
N ALA A 230 0.70 20.35 -0.83
CA ALA A 230 0.61 20.94 0.49
C ALA A 230 1.99 21.21 1.13
N GLY A 231 3.05 20.54 0.69
CA GLY A 231 4.39 20.72 1.26
C GLY A 231 4.41 20.49 2.77
N GLN A 232 4.72 21.50 3.58
CA GLN A 232 4.77 21.38 5.03
C GLN A 232 3.40 21.18 5.69
N ASP A 233 2.32 21.57 5.02
CA ASP A 233 0.94 21.38 5.50
C ASP A 233 0.39 19.99 5.15
N ALA A 234 1.18 19.11 4.55
CA ALA A 234 0.76 17.77 4.12
C ALA A 234 0.02 16.98 5.21
N PRO A 235 0.48 16.91 6.48
CA PRO A 235 -0.21 16.13 7.50
C PRO A 235 -1.67 16.56 7.71
N ALA A 236 -1.91 17.86 7.80
CA ALA A 236 -3.26 18.41 7.98
C ALA A 236 -4.15 18.20 6.76
N LYS A 237 -3.60 18.39 5.55
CA LYS A 237 -4.31 18.19 4.30
C LYS A 237 -4.67 16.73 4.06
N LEU A 238 -3.75 15.81 4.34
CA LEU A 238 -4.00 14.37 4.25
C LEU A 238 -5.09 13.93 5.23
N GLN A 239 -5.06 14.43 6.46
CA GLN A 239 -6.10 14.16 7.44
C GLN A 239 -7.48 14.61 6.95
N ALA A 240 -7.57 15.82 6.38
CA ALA A 240 -8.80 16.36 5.85
C ALA A 240 -9.30 15.56 4.64
N ALA A 241 -8.41 15.24 3.69
CA ALA A 241 -8.74 14.42 2.52
C ALA A 241 -9.26 13.04 2.93
N PHE A 242 -8.60 12.39 3.89
CA PHE A 242 -9.03 11.07 4.37
C PHE A 242 -10.42 11.11 5.01
N LYS A 243 -10.72 12.12 5.84
CA LYS A 243 -12.05 12.30 6.43
C LYS A 243 -13.14 12.52 5.39
N GLN A 244 -12.85 13.28 4.34
CA GLN A 244 -13.80 13.50 3.23
C GLN A 244 -14.14 12.21 2.46
N LEU A 245 -13.19 11.28 2.36
CA LEU A 245 -13.40 9.98 1.72
C LEU A 245 -14.20 9.00 2.57
N GLN A 246 -14.25 9.20 3.88
CA GLN A 246 -15.03 8.35 4.79
C GLN A 246 -16.53 8.74 4.86
N GLY A 247 -16.90 9.90 4.34
CA GLY A 247 -18.28 10.34 4.22
C GLY A 247 -18.91 11.19 5.05
#